data_7c38891dcbf43f9a4ed1c29b1c2f27cb
#
_entry.id   7c38891dcbf43f9a4ed1c29b1c2f27cb
#
_cell.length_a   1.000
_cell.length_b   1.000
_cell.length_c   1.000
_cell.angle_alpha   90.00
_cell.angle_beta   90.00
_cell.angle_gamma   90.00
#
_symmetry.space_group_name_H-M   'P 1'
#
loop_
_entity.id
_entity.type
_entity.pdbx_description
1 polymer ?
#
loop_
_entity_poly.entity_id
_entity_poly.type
_entity_poly.pdbx_seq_one_letter_code
_entity_poly.pdbx_strand_id
1 'polypeptide(L)'
;MRILFITENLRSGGKERRLVELLKGLSKFKEIKCELAIMSKEIHYTGIYNLEVKIHYLIRKNKKDPRIFFKLYKLCKEFKPDIIHSWGSMPSVYAFPIAKVLKIKFINAMISDAPLKLKVFSKTWIRSKLTFPFSDIILSNSYAGLKSYNAPKNKNYCIHNGFDFERLKKIEDKENVKSKFGIETDKVVGMVASFSDKKDYTTYIKAANTLLQRRNDITFLAIGDGINLQKCKGMFKNGFQNRIKFLGKQSDVESLINIFDVGVLSTYTEGISNVVMEYMALGKPVIVSSGGGTPEIVEHDKTGFLITPKSVEELASKIEYLLENEKVAVEMGKKGRERIRQEFSLEKMTNSFVSSYKRLLNQRI
;
A
#
# COMPACT_ATOMS: atom_id res chain seq x y z
N MET A 1 -9.73 -2.97 -25.93
CA MET A 1 -8.67 -3.74 -25.24
C MET A 1 -9.31 -4.52 -24.09
N ARG A 2 -9.02 -5.83 -23.98
CA ARG A 2 -9.61 -6.73 -22.97
C ARG A 2 -8.52 -7.15 -22.00
N ILE A 3 -8.69 -6.89 -20.70
CA ILE A 3 -7.70 -7.18 -19.66
C ILE A 3 -8.33 -8.11 -18.64
N LEU A 4 -7.69 -9.26 -18.41
CA LEU A 4 -8.04 -10.16 -17.33
C LEU A 4 -7.07 -9.96 -16.16
N PHE A 5 -7.58 -9.38 -15.08
CA PHE A 5 -6.85 -9.32 -13.81
C PHE A 5 -6.99 -10.62 -13.05
N ILE A 6 -5.93 -11.04 -12.37
CA ILE A 6 -5.95 -12.21 -11.51
C ILE A 6 -5.27 -11.93 -10.17
N THR A 7 -6.00 -12.14 -9.05
CA THR A 7 -5.51 -11.91 -7.69
C THR A 7 -5.86 -13.05 -6.74
N GLU A 8 -5.18 -13.14 -5.59
CA GLU A 8 -5.49 -14.14 -4.57
C GLU A 8 -6.79 -13.82 -3.82
N ASN A 9 -6.98 -12.58 -3.41
CA ASN A 9 -8.12 -12.09 -2.64
C ASN A 9 -8.21 -10.56 -2.77
N LEU A 10 -9.27 -9.98 -2.16
CA LEU A 10 -9.42 -8.53 -1.96
C LEU A 10 -9.59 -8.21 -0.47
N ARG A 11 -8.79 -8.82 0.41
CA ARG A 11 -8.72 -8.50 1.83
C ARG A 11 -8.22 -7.08 2.04
N SER A 12 -8.35 -6.57 3.28
CA SER A 12 -7.81 -5.26 3.65
C SER A 12 -6.28 -5.26 3.59
N GLY A 13 -5.73 -4.65 2.55
CA GLY A 13 -4.29 -4.50 2.32
C GLY A 13 -4.00 -3.46 1.25
N GLY A 14 -2.80 -2.90 1.27
CA GLY A 14 -2.40 -1.85 0.32
C GLY A 14 -2.34 -2.32 -1.12
N LYS A 15 -1.94 -3.57 -1.34
CA LYS A 15 -1.88 -4.20 -2.66
C LYS A 15 -3.29 -4.35 -3.26
N GLU A 16 -4.23 -4.83 -2.47
CA GLU A 16 -5.62 -5.06 -2.87
C GLU A 16 -6.34 -3.73 -3.10
N ARG A 17 -6.11 -2.73 -2.24
CA ARG A 17 -6.62 -1.36 -2.44
C ARG A 17 -6.17 -0.79 -3.78
N ARG A 18 -4.87 -0.86 -4.06
CA ARG A 18 -4.31 -0.39 -5.33
C ARG A 18 -4.98 -1.04 -6.55
N LEU A 19 -5.31 -2.34 -6.50
CA LEU A 19 -6.01 -3.02 -7.58
C LEU A 19 -7.43 -2.46 -7.77
N VAL A 20 -8.18 -2.28 -6.69
CA VAL A 20 -9.55 -1.73 -6.76
C VAL A 20 -9.55 -0.29 -7.27
N GLU A 21 -8.61 0.53 -6.80
CA GLU A 21 -8.43 1.90 -7.30
C GLU A 21 -8.03 1.93 -8.78
N LEU A 22 -7.16 1.02 -9.22
CA LEU A 22 -6.84 0.89 -10.65
C LEU A 22 -8.06 0.51 -11.47
N LEU A 23 -8.85 -0.47 -11.03
CA LEU A 23 -10.07 -0.86 -11.73
C LEU A 23 -11.09 0.29 -11.79
N LYS A 24 -11.22 1.08 -10.70
CA LYS A 24 -12.01 2.31 -10.68
C LYS A 24 -11.49 3.35 -11.69
N GLY A 25 -10.17 3.52 -11.77
CA GLY A 25 -9.55 4.41 -12.75
C GLY A 25 -9.81 3.94 -14.20
N LEU A 26 -9.64 2.64 -14.46
CA LEU A 26 -9.82 2.04 -15.78
C LEU A 26 -11.27 2.04 -16.26
N SER A 27 -12.27 2.02 -15.38
CA SER A 27 -13.69 2.07 -15.76
C SER A 27 -14.09 3.39 -16.49
N LYS A 28 -13.26 4.42 -16.38
CA LYS A 28 -13.43 5.68 -17.12
C LYS A 28 -13.06 5.58 -18.61
N PHE A 29 -12.37 4.49 -19.02
CA PHE A 29 -11.91 4.28 -20.39
C PHE A 29 -12.82 3.27 -21.09
N LYS A 30 -13.78 3.75 -21.89
CA LYS A 30 -14.79 2.92 -22.57
C LYS A 30 -14.19 1.85 -23.49
N GLU A 31 -12.99 2.10 -24.03
CA GLU A 31 -12.29 1.17 -24.91
C GLU A 31 -11.57 0.01 -24.13
N ILE A 32 -11.57 0.05 -22.79
CA ILE A 32 -10.92 -0.96 -21.94
C ILE A 32 -11.99 -1.78 -21.22
N LYS A 33 -12.07 -3.07 -21.54
CA LYS A 33 -12.92 -4.02 -20.83
C LYS A 33 -12.10 -4.83 -19.84
N CYS A 34 -12.42 -4.70 -18.55
CA CYS A 34 -11.74 -5.43 -17.47
C CYS A 34 -12.63 -6.55 -16.92
N GLU A 35 -12.04 -7.73 -16.68
CA GLU A 35 -12.63 -8.77 -15.86
C GLU A 35 -11.63 -9.16 -14.76
N LEU A 36 -12.13 -9.61 -13.61
CA LEU A 36 -11.31 -9.96 -12.44
C LEU A 36 -11.51 -11.43 -12.05
N ALA A 37 -10.44 -12.21 -12.08
CA ALA A 37 -10.39 -13.54 -11.52
C ALA A 37 -9.82 -13.50 -10.09
N ILE A 38 -10.56 -14.01 -9.11
CA ILE A 38 -10.19 -14.02 -7.70
C ILE A 38 -10.14 -15.45 -7.15
N MET A 39 -9.11 -15.79 -6.38
CA MET A 39 -8.86 -17.16 -5.86
C MET A 39 -9.46 -17.41 -4.48
N SER A 40 -10.16 -16.44 -3.90
CA SER A 40 -10.83 -16.51 -2.60
C SER A 40 -12.17 -15.78 -2.66
N LYS A 41 -13.10 -16.11 -1.75
CA LYS A 41 -14.37 -15.37 -1.61
C LYS A 41 -14.23 -14.12 -0.74
N GLU A 42 -13.04 -13.85 -0.18
CA GLU A 42 -12.81 -12.77 0.77
C GLU A 42 -12.62 -11.43 0.06
N ILE A 43 -13.63 -10.60 0.13
CA ILE A 43 -13.67 -9.26 -0.43
C ILE A 43 -14.02 -8.28 0.69
N HIS A 44 -13.06 -7.43 1.08
CA HIS A 44 -13.25 -6.38 2.07
C HIS A 44 -13.43 -5.00 1.41
N TYR A 45 -12.98 -4.84 0.17
CA TYR A 45 -13.17 -3.62 -0.62
C TYR A 45 -14.46 -3.74 -1.45
N THR A 46 -15.61 -3.57 -0.79
CA THR A 46 -16.95 -3.75 -1.39
C THR A 46 -17.24 -2.79 -2.54
N GLY A 47 -16.54 -1.65 -2.63
CA GLY A 47 -16.61 -0.73 -3.76
C GLY A 47 -16.35 -1.36 -5.14
N ILE A 48 -15.73 -2.56 -5.19
CA ILE A 48 -15.55 -3.31 -6.43
C ILE A 48 -16.90 -3.71 -7.09
N TYR A 49 -17.94 -3.92 -6.28
CA TYR A 49 -19.27 -4.29 -6.78
C TYR A 49 -20.00 -3.13 -7.48
N ASN A 50 -19.56 -1.89 -7.25
CA ASN A 50 -20.09 -0.70 -7.90
C ASN A 50 -19.41 -0.41 -9.24
N LEU A 51 -18.40 -1.23 -9.62
CA LEU A 51 -17.71 -1.12 -10.89
C LEU A 51 -18.28 -2.14 -11.88
N GLU A 52 -18.35 -1.79 -13.17
CA GLU A 52 -18.75 -2.68 -14.26
C GLU A 52 -17.65 -3.73 -14.55
N VAL A 53 -17.17 -4.43 -13.52
CA VAL A 53 -16.13 -5.45 -13.60
C VAL A 53 -16.70 -6.81 -13.23
N LYS A 54 -16.79 -7.71 -14.20
CA LYS A 54 -17.24 -9.08 -13.95
C LYS A 54 -16.21 -9.83 -13.11
N ILE A 55 -16.67 -10.41 -11.98
CA ILE A 55 -15.82 -11.15 -11.04
C ILE A 55 -16.01 -12.65 -11.27
N HIS A 56 -14.88 -13.35 -11.46
CA HIS A 56 -14.82 -14.81 -11.61
C HIS A 56 -14.14 -15.45 -10.40
N TYR A 57 -14.81 -16.37 -9.73
CA TYR A 57 -14.29 -17.05 -8.56
C TYR A 57 -13.53 -18.33 -8.94
N LEU A 58 -12.21 -18.26 -8.96
CA LEU A 58 -11.30 -19.38 -9.17
C LEU A 58 -10.87 -19.99 -7.82
N ILE A 59 -11.84 -20.44 -7.03
CA ILE A 59 -11.60 -20.88 -5.66
C ILE A 59 -10.71 -22.12 -5.63
N ARG A 60 -9.62 -22.04 -4.87
CA ARG A 60 -8.68 -23.14 -4.61
C ARG A 60 -9.20 -24.00 -3.47
N LYS A 61 -9.26 -25.34 -3.66
CA LYS A 61 -9.52 -26.28 -2.57
C LYS A 61 -8.29 -26.41 -1.65
N ASN A 62 -7.09 -26.39 -2.23
CA ASN A 62 -5.81 -26.51 -1.55
C ASN A 62 -4.85 -25.41 -1.99
N LYS A 63 -3.77 -25.15 -1.20
CA LYS A 63 -2.76 -24.13 -1.50
C LYS A 63 -2.10 -24.28 -2.89
N LYS A 64 -2.04 -25.49 -3.47
CA LYS A 64 -1.45 -25.82 -4.79
C LYS A 64 -2.47 -26.56 -5.63
N ASP A 65 -3.64 -25.99 -5.88
CA ASP A 65 -4.73 -26.62 -6.63
C ASP A 65 -4.50 -26.54 -8.14
N PRO A 66 -4.17 -27.64 -8.84
CA PRO A 66 -3.88 -27.63 -10.28
C PRO A 66 -5.11 -27.32 -11.13
N ARG A 67 -6.34 -27.54 -10.60
CA ARG A 67 -7.58 -27.27 -11.34
C ARG A 67 -7.75 -25.80 -11.70
N ILE A 68 -7.03 -24.90 -11.02
CA ILE A 68 -7.04 -23.48 -11.35
C ILE A 68 -6.47 -23.23 -12.75
N PHE A 69 -5.49 -24.00 -13.21
CA PHE A 69 -4.98 -23.89 -14.58
C PHE A 69 -6.09 -24.12 -15.61
N PHE A 70 -6.88 -25.20 -15.46
CA PHE A 70 -7.98 -25.50 -16.37
C PHE A 70 -9.09 -24.44 -16.32
N LYS A 71 -9.47 -24.00 -15.12
CA LYS A 71 -10.48 -22.95 -14.94
C LYS A 71 -10.03 -21.64 -15.59
N LEU A 72 -8.77 -21.25 -15.37
CA LEU A 72 -8.20 -20.04 -15.96
C LEU A 72 -8.07 -20.15 -17.47
N TYR A 73 -7.66 -21.32 -17.99
CA TYR A 73 -7.61 -21.59 -19.42
C TYR A 73 -9.00 -21.42 -20.06
N LYS A 74 -10.04 -22.05 -19.49
CA LYS A 74 -11.43 -21.93 -19.97
C LYS A 74 -11.88 -20.47 -19.96
N LEU A 75 -11.65 -19.76 -18.86
CA LEU A 75 -11.97 -18.33 -18.75
C LEU A 75 -11.27 -17.50 -19.84
N CYS A 76 -9.98 -17.74 -20.09
CA CYS A 76 -9.24 -17.06 -21.15
C CYS A 76 -9.78 -17.39 -22.55
N LYS A 77 -10.23 -18.61 -22.81
CA LYS A 77 -10.86 -18.98 -24.09
C LYS A 77 -12.21 -18.27 -24.29
N GLU A 78 -13.00 -18.11 -23.22
CA GLU A 78 -14.31 -17.44 -23.27
C GLU A 78 -14.15 -15.91 -23.36
N PHE A 79 -13.35 -15.31 -22.47
CA PHE A 79 -13.17 -13.87 -22.41
C PHE A 79 -12.26 -13.36 -23.53
N LYS A 80 -11.30 -14.15 -24.03
CA LYS A 80 -10.29 -13.80 -25.04
C LYS A 80 -9.55 -12.50 -24.68
N PRO A 81 -8.86 -12.45 -23.53
CA PRO A 81 -8.15 -11.24 -23.13
C PRO A 81 -6.94 -10.96 -24.03
N ASP A 82 -6.66 -9.69 -24.30
CA ASP A 82 -5.42 -9.25 -24.95
C ASP A 82 -4.25 -9.32 -23.97
N ILE A 83 -4.55 -9.08 -22.68
CA ILE A 83 -3.57 -9.04 -21.59
C ILE A 83 -4.09 -9.82 -20.38
N ILE A 84 -3.24 -10.69 -19.81
CA ILE A 84 -3.40 -11.21 -18.46
C ILE A 84 -2.51 -10.39 -17.53
N HIS A 85 -3.11 -9.74 -16.54
CA HIS A 85 -2.41 -8.94 -15.54
C HIS A 85 -2.50 -9.63 -14.17
N SER A 86 -1.45 -10.33 -13.77
CA SER A 86 -1.41 -10.99 -12.47
C SER A 86 -1.03 -10.03 -11.35
N TRP A 87 -1.76 -10.13 -10.22
CA TRP A 87 -1.62 -9.26 -9.05
C TRP A 87 -1.21 -10.08 -7.82
N GLY A 88 0.09 -10.36 -7.73
CA GLY A 88 0.68 -11.17 -6.66
C GLY A 88 1.40 -12.43 -7.16
N SER A 89 2.19 -13.06 -6.30
CA SER A 89 3.14 -14.11 -6.71
C SER A 89 2.48 -15.44 -7.11
N MET A 90 1.42 -15.87 -6.41
CA MET A 90 0.70 -17.10 -6.80
C MET A 90 -0.17 -16.90 -8.03
N PRO A 91 -0.92 -15.79 -8.19
CA PRO A 91 -1.58 -15.46 -9.44
C PRO A 91 -0.63 -15.53 -10.64
N SER A 92 0.60 -15.02 -10.49
CA SER A 92 1.62 -15.07 -11.56
C SER A 92 1.99 -16.51 -11.95
N VAL A 93 2.10 -17.42 -10.96
CA VAL A 93 2.40 -18.84 -11.23
C VAL A 93 1.28 -19.52 -12.01
N TYR A 94 0.02 -19.22 -11.74
CA TYR A 94 -1.10 -19.76 -12.50
C TYR A 94 -1.26 -19.12 -13.88
N ALA A 95 -0.97 -17.82 -13.97
CA ALA A 95 -1.19 -17.03 -15.18
C ALA A 95 -0.19 -17.32 -16.31
N PHE A 96 1.13 -17.45 -15.97
CA PHE A 96 2.17 -17.48 -17.01
C PHE A 96 2.06 -18.66 -18.00
N PRO A 97 1.73 -19.93 -17.59
CA PRO A 97 1.61 -21.02 -18.55
C PRO A 97 0.45 -20.81 -19.52
N ILE A 98 -0.69 -20.31 -18.98
CA ILE A 98 -1.88 -20.05 -19.79
C ILE A 98 -1.63 -18.92 -20.79
N ALA A 99 -0.97 -17.85 -20.34
CA ALA A 99 -0.58 -16.74 -21.22
C ALA A 99 0.30 -17.24 -22.37
N LYS A 100 1.27 -18.11 -22.10
CA LYS A 100 2.17 -18.65 -23.12
C LYS A 100 1.45 -19.59 -24.09
N VAL A 101 0.65 -20.54 -23.59
CA VAL A 101 -0.10 -21.49 -24.43
C VAL A 101 -1.09 -20.76 -25.35
N LEU A 102 -1.77 -19.74 -24.84
CA LEU A 102 -2.76 -18.98 -25.59
C LEU A 102 -2.17 -17.76 -26.32
N LYS A 103 -0.86 -17.54 -26.25
CA LYS A 103 -0.15 -16.38 -26.85
C LYS A 103 -0.73 -15.03 -26.42
N ILE A 104 -1.18 -14.94 -25.16
CA ILE A 104 -1.71 -13.73 -24.55
C ILE A 104 -0.55 -12.95 -23.91
N LYS A 105 -0.54 -11.63 -24.00
CA LYS A 105 0.47 -10.80 -23.33
C LYS A 105 0.35 -10.92 -21.81
N PHE A 106 1.48 -11.04 -21.12
CA PHE A 106 1.52 -11.30 -19.69
C PHE A 106 2.24 -10.19 -18.90
N ILE A 107 1.49 -9.51 -18.05
CA ILE A 107 2.00 -8.53 -17.08
C ILE A 107 2.05 -9.17 -15.69
N ASN A 108 3.23 -9.16 -15.10
CA ASN A 108 3.51 -9.75 -13.80
C ASN A 108 3.72 -8.65 -12.75
N ALA A 109 2.67 -8.34 -11.97
CA ALA A 109 2.73 -7.38 -10.87
C ALA A 109 2.84 -8.09 -9.50
N MET A 110 3.81 -9.01 -9.37
CA MET A 110 4.05 -9.72 -8.11
C MET A 110 4.84 -8.91 -7.08
N ILE A 111 5.56 -7.87 -7.50
CA ILE A 111 6.43 -7.06 -6.64
C ILE A 111 5.59 -5.96 -5.99
N SER A 112 5.36 -6.07 -4.69
CA SER A 112 4.57 -5.11 -3.88
C SER A 112 5.29 -4.63 -2.62
N ASP A 113 6.51 -5.12 -2.38
CA ASP A 113 7.38 -4.71 -1.27
C ASP A 113 8.84 -4.64 -1.74
N ALA A 114 9.71 -4.04 -0.93
CA ALA A 114 11.11 -3.86 -1.25
C ALA A 114 11.99 -4.34 -0.08
N PRO A 115 12.08 -5.67 0.17
CA PRO A 115 12.92 -6.20 1.23
C PRO A 115 14.39 -5.81 0.99
N LEU A 116 15.14 -5.52 2.06
CA LEU A 116 16.57 -5.20 1.97
C LEU A 116 17.35 -6.27 1.19
N LYS A 117 17.00 -7.54 1.42
CA LYS A 117 17.54 -8.68 0.66
C LYS A 117 16.45 -9.73 0.48
N LEU A 118 16.18 -10.08 -0.76
CA LEU A 118 15.28 -11.19 -1.05
C LEU A 118 15.96 -12.50 -0.68
N LYS A 119 15.42 -13.21 0.32
CA LYS A 119 15.99 -14.47 0.82
C LYS A 119 15.99 -15.51 -0.30
N VAL A 120 17.17 -15.99 -0.67
CA VAL A 120 17.35 -17.07 -1.66
C VAL A 120 16.59 -18.31 -1.21
N PHE A 121 16.01 -19.04 -2.16
CA PHE A 121 15.11 -20.20 -1.95
C PHE A 121 13.81 -19.89 -1.18
N SER A 122 13.53 -18.62 -0.84
CA SER A 122 12.20 -18.28 -0.36
C SER A 122 11.14 -18.54 -1.43
N LYS A 123 9.89 -18.78 -0.99
CA LYS A 123 8.76 -18.96 -1.94
C LYS A 123 8.64 -17.83 -2.95
N THR A 124 8.89 -16.60 -2.54
CA THR A 124 8.83 -15.42 -3.39
C THR A 124 9.98 -15.41 -4.40
N TRP A 125 11.19 -15.75 -3.96
CA TRP A 125 12.36 -15.86 -4.85
C TRP A 125 12.14 -16.94 -5.92
N ILE A 126 11.72 -18.16 -5.51
CA ILE A 126 11.44 -19.27 -6.45
C ILE A 126 10.39 -18.85 -7.48
N ARG A 127 9.30 -18.20 -7.04
CA ARG A 127 8.24 -17.75 -7.93
C ARG A 127 8.69 -16.66 -8.90
N SER A 128 9.55 -15.75 -8.44
CA SER A 128 10.13 -14.72 -9.33
C SER A 128 11.00 -15.36 -10.41
N LYS A 129 11.87 -16.31 -10.05
CA LYS A 129 12.70 -17.05 -11.00
C LYS A 129 11.88 -17.87 -11.99
N LEU A 130 10.76 -18.44 -11.54
CA LEU A 130 9.86 -19.21 -12.38
C LEU A 130 9.06 -18.33 -13.36
N THR A 131 8.63 -17.13 -12.96
CA THR A 131 7.66 -16.35 -13.73
C THR A 131 8.28 -15.19 -14.54
N PHE A 132 9.37 -14.57 -14.06
CA PHE A 132 10.01 -13.43 -14.74
C PHE A 132 10.47 -13.73 -16.17
N PRO A 133 11.10 -14.88 -16.48
CA PRO A 133 11.52 -15.18 -17.86
C PRO A 133 10.36 -15.14 -18.85
N PHE A 134 9.17 -15.55 -18.40
CA PHE A 134 7.97 -15.67 -19.24
C PHE A 134 7.07 -14.43 -19.22
N SER A 135 7.41 -13.41 -18.43
CA SER A 135 6.68 -12.15 -18.39
C SER A 135 7.07 -11.26 -19.55
N ASP A 136 6.10 -10.59 -20.17
CA ASP A 136 6.36 -9.51 -21.14
C ASP A 136 6.71 -8.22 -20.39
N ILE A 137 6.02 -7.93 -19.28
CA ILE A 137 6.31 -6.82 -18.36
C ILE A 137 6.34 -7.35 -16.93
N ILE A 138 7.31 -6.87 -16.13
CA ILE A 138 7.41 -7.06 -14.68
C ILE A 138 7.15 -5.72 -14.02
N LEU A 139 6.03 -5.62 -13.30
CA LEU A 139 5.62 -4.38 -12.63
C LEU A 139 5.94 -4.40 -11.16
N SER A 140 6.42 -3.26 -10.66
CA SER A 140 6.50 -2.95 -9.23
C SER A 140 5.87 -1.57 -8.97
N ASN A 141 5.48 -1.35 -7.71
CA ASN A 141 5.06 -0.03 -7.26
C ASN A 141 6.21 0.86 -6.80
N SER A 142 7.45 0.37 -6.82
CA SER A 142 8.64 1.11 -6.43
C SER A 142 9.89 0.65 -7.21
N TYR A 143 10.81 1.55 -7.46
CA TYR A 143 12.13 1.21 -8.01
C TYR A 143 12.92 0.36 -7.01
N ALA A 144 12.80 0.64 -5.72
CA ALA A 144 13.39 -0.18 -4.66
C ALA A 144 12.91 -1.64 -4.74
N GLY A 145 11.63 -1.88 -5.03
CA GLY A 145 11.08 -3.21 -5.24
C GLY A 145 11.72 -3.91 -6.44
N LEU A 146 11.81 -3.24 -7.60
CA LEU A 146 12.47 -3.78 -8.79
C LEU A 146 13.92 -4.18 -8.49
N LYS A 147 14.65 -3.33 -7.78
CA LYS A 147 16.05 -3.59 -7.36
C LYS A 147 16.14 -4.78 -6.42
N SER A 148 15.28 -4.85 -5.38
CA SER A 148 15.28 -5.93 -4.38
C SER A 148 15.04 -7.31 -4.98
N TYR A 149 14.18 -7.37 -6.01
CA TYR A 149 13.86 -8.61 -6.72
C TYR A 149 14.81 -8.92 -7.88
N ASN A 150 15.79 -8.06 -8.14
CA ASN A 150 16.68 -8.14 -9.30
C ASN A 150 15.88 -8.38 -10.59
N ALA A 151 14.85 -7.56 -10.81
CA ALA A 151 13.97 -7.68 -11.97
C ALA A 151 14.73 -7.33 -13.26
N PRO A 152 14.64 -8.14 -14.34
CA PRO A 152 15.34 -7.88 -15.60
C PRO A 152 15.06 -6.48 -16.14
N LYS A 153 16.12 -5.69 -16.40
CA LYS A 153 16.02 -4.26 -16.79
C LYS A 153 15.21 -4.02 -18.06
N ASN A 154 15.28 -4.93 -19.03
CA ASN A 154 14.58 -4.83 -20.32
C ASN A 154 13.07 -5.09 -20.24
N LYS A 155 12.57 -5.58 -19.09
CA LYS A 155 11.14 -5.92 -18.88
C LYS A 155 10.54 -5.26 -17.64
N ASN A 156 11.34 -4.55 -16.84
CA ASN A 156 10.87 -3.98 -15.59
C ASN A 156 10.27 -2.59 -15.81
N TYR A 157 9.16 -2.34 -15.09
CA TYR A 157 8.48 -1.05 -15.08
C TYR A 157 8.06 -0.70 -13.66
N CYS A 158 8.30 0.54 -13.26
CA CYS A 158 7.79 1.10 -12.02
C CYS A 158 6.55 1.94 -12.33
N ILE A 159 5.44 1.60 -11.68
CA ILE A 159 4.26 2.46 -11.64
C ILE A 159 3.89 2.61 -10.17
N HIS A 160 4.08 3.80 -9.62
CA HIS A 160 3.76 4.09 -8.22
C HIS A 160 2.26 3.93 -7.95
N ASN A 161 1.89 3.71 -6.68
CA ASN A 161 0.50 3.73 -6.26
C ASN A 161 -0.06 5.13 -6.48
N GLY A 162 -1.38 5.22 -6.75
CA GLY A 162 -2.09 6.49 -6.83
C GLY A 162 -3.06 6.66 -5.67
N PHE A 163 -3.24 7.89 -5.23
CA PHE A 163 -4.21 8.26 -4.21
C PHE A 163 -5.47 8.86 -4.86
N ASP A 164 -6.63 8.36 -4.44
CA ASP A 164 -7.92 8.88 -4.88
C ASP A 164 -8.39 9.97 -3.93
N PHE A 165 -8.30 11.24 -4.35
CA PHE A 165 -8.73 12.40 -3.57
C PHE A 165 -10.24 12.44 -3.30
N GLU A 166 -11.07 11.68 -4.04
CA GLU A 166 -12.49 11.53 -3.74
C GLU A 166 -12.75 10.95 -2.35
N ARG A 167 -11.81 10.17 -1.81
CA ARG A 167 -11.86 9.62 -0.45
C ARG A 167 -11.89 10.70 0.63
N LEU A 168 -11.38 11.89 0.34
CA LEU A 168 -11.33 13.01 1.28
C LEU A 168 -12.63 13.82 1.34
N LYS A 169 -13.62 13.52 0.50
CA LYS A 169 -14.89 14.26 0.49
C LYS A 169 -15.82 13.95 1.68
N LYS A 170 -15.60 12.85 2.38
CA LYS A 170 -16.44 12.36 3.49
C LYS A 170 -15.67 12.26 4.80
N ILE A 171 -14.84 13.26 5.09
CA ILE A 171 -14.07 13.31 6.34
C ILE A 171 -14.97 13.85 7.44
N GLU A 172 -15.04 13.12 8.57
CA GLU A 172 -15.75 13.54 9.77
C GLU A 172 -15.05 14.75 10.42
N ASP A 173 -15.80 15.60 11.09
CA ASP A 173 -15.29 16.74 11.83
C ASP A 173 -14.28 16.32 12.90
N LYS A 174 -13.24 17.15 13.10
CA LYS A 174 -12.13 16.82 14.01
C LYS A 174 -12.56 16.68 15.46
N GLU A 175 -13.43 17.54 15.94
CA GLU A 175 -13.88 17.54 17.34
C GLU A 175 -14.77 16.30 17.61
N ASN A 176 -15.61 15.94 16.65
CA ASN A 176 -16.40 14.72 16.71
C ASN A 176 -15.49 13.48 16.80
N VAL A 177 -14.46 13.39 15.96
CA VAL A 177 -13.50 12.28 15.98
C VAL A 177 -12.73 12.25 17.30
N LYS A 178 -12.23 13.40 17.80
CA LYS A 178 -11.54 13.47 19.09
C LYS A 178 -12.44 13.02 20.23
N SER A 179 -13.68 13.51 20.30
CA SER A 179 -14.67 13.14 21.31
C SER A 179 -14.97 11.65 21.29
N LYS A 180 -15.24 11.09 20.10
CA LYS A 180 -15.55 9.66 19.91
C LYS A 180 -14.45 8.72 20.44
N PHE A 181 -13.19 9.14 20.36
CA PHE A 181 -12.05 8.35 20.83
C PHE A 181 -11.49 8.83 22.17
N GLY A 182 -12.14 9.79 22.84
CA GLY A 182 -11.74 10.33 24.14
C GLY A 182 -10.34 10.97 24.08
N ILE A 183 -10.07 11.77 23.06
CA ILE A 183 -8.79 12.48 22.86
C ILE A 183 -8.98 13.91 23.38
N GLU A 184 -8.36 14.20 24.51
CA GLU A 184 -8.50 15.48 25.22
C GLU A 184 -7.30 16.41 25.04
N THR A 185 -6.23 15.92 24.40
CA THR A 185 -4.98 16.67 24.23
C THR A 185 -4.99 17.50 22.97
N ASP A 186 -4.21 18.60 23.00
CA ASP A 186 -4.07 19.51 21.87
C ASP A 186 -3.39 18.84 20.69
N LYS A 187 -2.36 18.02 20.94
CA LYS A 187 -1.52 17.39 19.91
C LYS A 187 -1.80 15.89 19.77
N VAL A 188 -1.84 15.44 18.54
CA VAL A 188 -2.07 14.04 18.18
C VAL A 188 -0.99 13.52 17.24
N VAL A 189 -0.32 12.47 17.64
CA VAL A 189 0.66 11.77 16.79
C VAL A 189 0.11 10.38 16.46
N GLY A 190 0.02 10.04 15.18
CA GLY A 190 -0.63 8.79 14.77
C GLY A 190 0.24 7.88 13.91
N MET A 191 0.12 6.57 14.14
CA MET A 191 0.64 5.54 13.27
C MET A 191 -0.46 4.56 12.86
N VAL A 192 -0.71 4.44 11.56
CA VAL A 192 -1.67 3.50 10.98
C VAL A 192 -0.91 2.40 10.26
N ALA A 193 -0.93 1.18 10.80
CA ALA A 193 -0.28 0.04 10.17
C ALA A 193 -0.78 -1.28 10.77
N SER A 194 -0.56 -2.41 10.08
CA SER A 194 -0.76 -3.73 10.68
C SER A 194 0.29 -3.99 11.77
N PHE A 195 -0.10 -4.61 12.89
CA PHE A 195 0.83 -5.07 13.92
C PHE A 195 1.52 -6.37 13.49
N SER A 196 2.38 -6.27 12.49
CA SER A 196 3.12 -7.38 11.89
C SER A 196 4.64 -7.17 12.03
N ASP A 197 5.43 -8.22 11.79
CA ASP A 197 6.90 -8.16 11.87
C ASP A 197 7.55 -7.21 10.85
N LYS A 198 6.79 -6.73 9.85
CA LYS A 198 7.27 -5.75 8.88
C LYS A 198 7.19 -4.31 9.40
N LYS A 199 6.34 -4.07 10.42
CA LYS A 199 6.09 -2.74 10.99
C LYS A 199 6.71 -2.61 12.37
N ASP A 200 7.36 -1.50 12.61
CA ASP A 200 8.14 -1.28 13.83
C ASP A 200 7.36 -0.44 14.87
N TYR A 201 6.25 -0.98 15.36
CA TYR A 201 5.54 -0.36 16.47
C TYR A 201 6.38 -0.28 17.75
N THR A 202 7.41 -1.13 17.89
CA THR A 202 8.33 -1.08 19.03
C THR A 202 9.04 0.26 19.12
N THR A 203 9.60 0.73 18.02
CA THR A 203 10.26 2.05 17.97
C THR A 203 9.26 3.19 18.19
N TYR A 204 8.07 3.11 17.59
CA TYR A 204 7.01 4.10 17.79
C TYR A 204 6.58 4.22 19.26
N ILE A 205 6.32 3.10 19.94
CA ILE A 205 5.91 3.10 21.35
C ILE A 205 7.02 3.56 22.29
N LYS A 206 8.26 3.18 22.03
CA LYS A 206 9.40 3.67 22.81
C LYS A 206 9.57 5.18 22.69
N ALA A 207 9.47 5.73 21.46
CA ALA A 207 9.51 7.17 21.24
C ALA A 207 8.34 7.89 21.94
N ALA A 208 7.13 7.31 21.89
CA ALA A 208 5.98 7.83 22.64
C ALA A 208 6.24 7.85 24.15
N ASN A 209 6.73 6.73 24.72
CA ASN A 209 7.09 6.68 26.15
C ASN A 209 8.14 7.74 26.53
N THR A 210 9.14 8.00 25.69
CA THR A 210 10.18 9.01 25.93
C THR A 210 9.56 10.42 25.98
N LEU A 211 8.68 10.75 25.03
CA LEU A 211 8.04 12.06 24.95
C LEU A 211 7.04 12.29 26.09
N LEU A 212 6.25 11.28 26.46
CA LEU A 212 5.24 11.37 27.50
C LEU A 212 5.83 11.51 28.92
N GLN A 213 7.13 11.25 29.12
CA GLN A 213 7.83 11.56 30.38
C GLN A 213 8.02 13.06 30.63
N ARG A 214 8.02 13.86 29.58
CA ARG A 214 8.31 15.29 29.65
C ARG A 214 7.22 16.20 29.07
N ARG A 215 6.21 15.61 28.38
CA ARG A 215 5.10 16.34 27.75
C ARG A 215 3.76 15.76 28.18
N ASN A 216 2.81 16.63 28.44
CA ASN A 216 1.46 16.26 28.86
C ASN A 216 0.37 16.67 27.85
N ASP A 217 0.72 17.27 26.72
CA ASP A 217 -0.15 17.81 25.69
C ASP A 217 -0.35 16.88 24.48
N ILE A 218 0.23 15.65 24.47
CA ILE A 218 0.22 14.75 23.30
C ILE A 218 -0.58 13.50 23.58
N THR A 219 -1.41 13.07 22.64
CA THR A 219 -1.95 11.70 22.54
C THR A 219 -1.32 10.96 21.35
N PHE A 220 -0.86 9.74 21.58
CA PHE A 220 -0.36 8.85 20.56
C PHE A 220 -1.44 7.86 20.14
N LEU A 221 -1.70 7.70 18.83
CA LEU A 221 -2.66 6.76 18.29
C LEU A 221 -1.94 5.63 17.54
N ALA A 222 -2.22 4.39 17.94
CA ALA A 222 -1.74 3.19 17.27
C ALA A 222 -2.95 2.48 16.64
N ILE A 223 -3.06 2.57 15.31
CA ILE A 223 -4.26 2.16 14.56
C ILE A 223 -3.92 0.96 13.68
N GLY A 224 -4.64 -0.13 13.86
CA GLY A 224 -4.48 -1.36 13.11
C GLY A 224 -4.68 -2.60 13.98
N ASP A 225 -4.45 -3.76 13.38
CA ASP A 225 -4.56 -5.06 14.05
C ASP A 225 -3.46 -6.00 13.55
N GLY A 226 -3.19 -7.07 14.29
CA GLY A 226 -2.20 -8.08 13.91
C GLY A 226 -1.57 -8.82 15.08
N ILE A 227 -0.71 -9.78 14.74
CA ILE A 227 -0.16 -10.75 15.69
C ILE A 227 0.65 -10.14 16.83
N ASN A 228 1.25 -8.96 16.60
CA ASN A 228 2.09 -8.27 17.58
C ASN A 228 1.32 -7.25 18.44
N LEU A 229 -0.01 -7.10 18.27
CA LEU A 229 -0.79 -6.09 18.98
C LEU A 229 -0.69 -6.24 20.52
N GLN A 230 -0.87 -7.46 21.04
CA GLN A 230 -0.82 -7.69 22.50
C GLN A 230 0.58 -7.43 23.07
N LYS A 231 1.62 -7.86 22.34
CA LYS A 231 3.01 -7.56 22.73
C LYS A 231 3.25 -6.05 22.80
N CYS A 232 2.75 -5.30 21.81
CA CYS A 232 2.90 -3.85 21.77
C CYS A 232 2.13 -3.15 22.89
N LYS A 233 0.93 -3.63 23.23
CA LYS A 233 0.18 -3.14 24.39
C LYS A 233 0.93 -3.30 25.70
N GLY A 234 1.66 -4.39 25.89
CA GLY A 234 2.48 -4.64 27.08
C GLY A 234 3.77 -3.80 27.18
N MET A 235 4.10 -2.98 26.18
CA MET A 235 5.31 -2.14 26.20
C MET A 235 5.13 -0.78 26.87
N PHE A 236 3.92 -0.52 27.39
CA PHE A 236 3.64 0.74 28.07
C PHE A 236 4.31 0.84 29.43
N LYS A 237 4.76 2.04 29.73
CA LYS A 237 5.03 2.43 31.12
C LYS A 237 3.71 2.75 31.83
N ASN A 238 3.58 2.30 33.08
CA ASN A 238 2.46 2.65 33.94
C ASN A 238 2.33 4.18 34.03
N GLY A 239 1.10 4.68 33.97
CA GLY A 239 0.80 6.11 34.02
C GLY A 239 0.45 6.78 32.69
N PHE A 240 0.66 6.11 31.54
CA PHE A 240 0.37 6.69 30.22
C PHE A 240 -0.80 6.05 29.47
N GLN A 241 -1.63 5.22 30.16
CA GLN A 241 -2.71 4.44 29.54
C GLN A 241 -3.74 5.29 28.78
N ASN A 242 -4.01 6.50 29.22
CA ASN A 242 -4.93 7.43 28.56
C ASN A 242 -4.30 8.23 27.41
N ARG A 243 -2.98 8.23 27.31
CA ARG A 243 -2.21 9.06 26.38
C ARG A 243 -1.69 8.29 25.18
N ILE A 244 -1.77 6.98 25.20
CA ILE A 244 -1.51 6.14 24.05
C ILE A 244 -2.72 5.21 23.86
N LYS A 245 -3.38 5.36 22.71
CA LYS A 245 -4.63 4.65 22.41
C LYS A 245 -4.42 3.67 21.27
N PHE A 246 -4.78 2.40 21.50
CA PHE A 246 -4.85 1.36 20.48
C PHE A 246 -6.27 1.25 19.98
N LEU A 247 -6.52 1.73 18.78
CA LEU A 247 -7.88 1.82 18.25
C LEU A 247 -8.31 0.59 17.46
N GLY A 248 -7.43 -0.44 17.34
CA GLY A 248 -7.73 -1.60 16.51
C GLY A 248 -7.86 -1.23 15.03
N LYS A 249 -8.48 -2.12 14.27
CA LYS A 249 -8.73 -1.89 12.84
C LYS A 249 -9.91 -0.92 12.67
N GLN A 250 -9.72 0.15 11.92
CA GLN A 250 -10.73 1.16 11.62
C GLN A 250 -11.09 1.14 10.13
N SER A 251 -12.34 1.47 9.83
CA SER A 251 -12.86 1.57 8.46
C SER A 251 -12.66 2.97 7.87
N ASP A 252 -12.89 4.00 8.68
CA ASP A 252 -12.67 5.41 8.34
C ASP A 252 -11.32 5.87 8.90
N VAL A 253 -10.29 5.56 8.14
CA VAL A 253 -8.91 5.91 8.51
C VAL A 253 -8.62 7.37 8.19
N GLU A 254 -9.24 7.92 7.17
CA GLU A 254 -9.06 9.29 6.71
C GLU A 254 -9.50 10.32 7.77
N SER A 255 -10.65 10.11 8.39
CA SER A 255 -11.12 10.97 9.49
C SER A 255 -10.19 10.92 10.71
N LEU A 256 -9.66 9.72 11.03
CA LEU A 256 -8.66 9.58 12.09
C LEU A 256 -7.33 10.28 11.74
N ILE A 257 -6.84 10.13 10.51
CA ILE A 257 -5.63 10.83 10.08
C ILE A 257 -5.84 12.35 10.09
N ASN A 258 -7.06 12.81 9.82
CA ASN A 258 -7.35 14.25 9.81
C ASN A 258 -7.12 14.95 11.15
N ILE A 259 -7.20 14.24 12.27
CA ILE A 259 -6.90 14.78 13.59
C ILE A 259 -5.41 14.74 13.96
N PHE A 260 -4.53 14.12 13.15
CA PHE A 260 -3.10 14.07 13.46
C PHE A 260 -2.43 15.43 13.24
N ASP A 261 -1.51 15.79 14.12
CA ASP A 261 -0.51 16.83 13.90
C ASP A 261 0.71 16.26 13.18
N VAL A 262 1.06 15.00 13.47
CA VAL A 262 2.19 14.29 12.82
C VAL A 262 1.78 12.85 12.49
N GLY A 263 1.97 12.47 11.23
CA GLY A 263 1.83 11.09 10.79
C GLY A 263 3.16 10.34 10.86
N VAL A 264 3.18 9.17 11.50
CA VAL A 264 4.39 8.35 11.64
C VAL A 264 4.23 7.03 10.89
N LEU A 265 5.28 6.59 10.21
CA LEU A 265 5.41 5.20 9.76
C LEU A 265 6.79 4.66 10.09
N SER A 266 6.92 4.00 11.23
CA SER A 266 8.10 3.20 11.56
C SER A 266 7.96 1.81 10.95
N THR A 267 8.91 1.43 10.09
CA THR A 267 8.84 0.18 9.32
C THR A 267 10.23 -0.34 8.96
N TYR A 268 10.34 -1.64 8.74
CA TYR A 268 11.60 -2.26 8.29
C TYR A 268 11.71 -2.32 6.77
N THR A 269 10.58 -2.35 6.06
CA THR A 269 10.54 -2.40 4.59
C THR A 269 9.16 -2.02 4.07
N GLU A 270 9.16 -1.28 2.97
CA GLU A 270 7.97 -0.91 2.19
C GLU A 270 8.26 -0.93 0.69
N GLY A 271 7.21 -1.17 -0.12
CA GLY A 271 7.17 -0.62 -1.46
C GLY A 271 6.75 0.86 -1.38
N ILE A 272 5.78 1.29 -2.18
CA ILE A 272 5.10 2.57 -1.94
C ILE A 272 4.04 2.37 -0.86
N SER A 273 4.15 3.15 0.22
CA SER A 273 3.23 3.06 1.35
C SER A 273 1.95 3.87 1.11
N ASN A 274 0.80 3.20 1.07
CA ASN A 274 -0.48 3.89 0.93
C ASN A 274 -0.78 4.82 2.12
N VAL A 275 -0.42 4.42 3.34
CA VAL A 275 -0.70 5.24 4.52
C VAL A 275 0.13 6.53 4.54
N VAL A 276 1.37 6.49 4.05
CA VAL A 276 2.17 7.73 3.91
C VAL A 276 1.53 8.65 2.88
N MET A 277 1.03 8.11 1.76
CA MET A 277 0.26 8.92 0.80
C MET A 277 -1.01 9.49 1.42
N GLU A 278 -1.71 8.74 2.30
CA GLU A 278 -2.91 9.19 3.02
C GLU A 278 -2.58 10.35 3.97
N TYR A 279 -1.49 10.26 4.74
CA TYR A 279 -1.03 11.36 5.60
C TYR A 279 -0.73 12.62 4.78
N MET A 280 0.10 12.47 3.75
CA MET A 280 0.51 13.59 2.90
C MET A 280 -0.69 14.18 2.13
N ALA A 281 -1.62 13.37 1.62
CA ALA A 281 -2.83 13.84 0.93
C ALA A 281 -3.74 14.68 1.84
N LEU A 282 -3.74 14.37 3.15
CA LEU A 282 -4.42 15.15 4.19
C LEU A 282 -3.61 16.35 4.70
N GLY A 283 -2.44 16.61 4.09
CA GLY A 283 -1.58 17.74 4.46
C GLY A 283 -0.89 17.55 5.81
N LYS A 284 -0.70 16.29 6.25
CA LYS A 284 0.01 16.02 7.50
C LYS A 284 1.51 15.88 7.24
N PRO A 285 2.37 16.53 8.06
CA PRO A 285 3.80 16.27 8.01
C PRO A 285 4.05 14.81 8.42
N VAL A 286 5.03 14.16 7.79
CA VAL A 286 5.28 12.74 7.99
C VAL A 286 6.70 12.48 8.50
N ILE A 287 6.83 11.51 9.40
CA ILE A 287 8.13 10.97 9.83
C ILE A 287 8.13 9.47 9.48
N VAL A 288 9.03 9.05 8.60
CA VAL A 288 9.03 7.72 8.03
C VAL A 288 10.42 7.10 8.11
N SER A 289 10.51 5.81 8.46
CA SER A 289 11.79 5.10 8.39
C SER A 289 12.31 5.08 6.94
N SER A 290 13.59 5.46 6.77
CA SER A 290 14.27 5.44 5.48
C SER A 290 14.56 3.99 5.05
N GLY A 291 13.78 3.46 4.12
CA GLY A 291 13.97 2.09 3.62
C GLY A 291 12.96 1.71 2.55
N GLY A 292 13.38 0.82 1.66
CA GLY A 292 12.54 0.41 0.54
C GLY A 292 12.15 1.59 -0.34
N GLY A 293 10.86 1.71 -0.65
CA GLY A 293 10.30 2.77 -1.48
C GLY A 293 9.88 4.05 -0.74
N THR A 294 10.14 4.19 0.57
CA THR A 294 9.74 5.39 1.32
C THR A 294 10.44 6.66 0.82
N PRO A 295 11.74 6.64 0.40
CA PRO A 295 12.39 7.81 -0.19
C PRO A 295 11.85 8.19 -1.58
N GLU A 296 11.08 7.31 -2.22
CA GLU A 296 10.43 7.62 -3.49
C GLU A 296 9.19 8.51 -3.31
N ILE A 297 8.55 8.47 -2.12
CA ILE A 297 7.38 9.28 -1.78
C ILE A 297 7.77 10.54 -1.02
N VAL A 298 8.60 10.39 0.03
CA VAL A 298 8.95 11.46 0.96
C VAL A 298 10.27 12.10 0.55
N GLU A 299 10.26 13.41 0.31
CA GLU A 299 11.46 14.22 0.17
C GLU A 299 11.88 14.72 1.56
N HIS A 300 13.07 14.27 2.00
CA HIS A 300 13.60 14.62 3.31
C HIS A 300 13.72 16.13 3.47
N ASP A 301 13.34 16.64 4.65
CA ASP A 301 13.29 18.06 5.04
C ASP A 301 12.31 18.94 4.22
N LYS A 302 11.64 18.39 3.19
CA LYS A 302 10.70 19.15 2.37
C LYS A 302 9.25 18.73 2.59
N THR A 303 8.97 17.43 2.47
CA THR A 303 7.61 16.87 2.58
C THR A 303 7.44 15.98 3.79
N GLY A 304 8.52 15.75 4.55
CA GLY A 304 8.56 14.90 5.72
C GLY A 304 10.01 14.62 6.14
N PHE A 305 10.17 13.86 7.22
CA PHE A 305 11.46 13.38 7.65
C PHE A 305 11.64 11.91 7.33
N LEU A 306 12.79 11.58 6.75
CA LEU A 306 13.28 10.21 6.61
C LEU A 306 14.26 9.95 7.77
N ILE A 307 13.93 9.00 8.63
CA ILE A 307 14.73 8.64 9.82
C ILE A 307 15.38 7.27 9.66
N THR A 308 16.44 7.04 10.41
CA THR A 308 17.10 5.74 10.50
C THR A 308 16.14 4.70 11.09
N PRO A 309 15.95 3.53 10.43
CA PRO A 309 15.13 2.45 11.00
C PRO A 309 15.58 2.07 12.41
N LYS A 310 14.64 1.85 13.32
CA LYS A 310 14.84 1.53 14.75
C LYS A 310 15.42 2.65 15.63
N SER A 311 15.65 3.83 15.10
CA SER A 311 16.12 4.98 15.92
C SER A 311 14.96 5.58 16.70
N VAL A 312 14.90 5.27 18.00
CA VAL A 312 13.91 5.82 18.93
C VAL A 312 14.16 7.30 19.18
N GLU A 313 15.42 7.66 19.35
CA GLU A 313 15.89 9.02 19.65
C GLU A 313 15.58 9.96 18.48
N GLU A 314 15.91 9.55 17.27
CA GLU A 314 15.65 10.35 16.06
C GLU A 314 14.14 10.51 15.83
N LEU A 315 13.34 9.45 16.01
CA LEU A 315 11.89 9.53 15.92
C LEU A 315 11.32 10.51 16.96
N ALA A 316 11.70 10.38 18.23
CA ALA A 316 11.21 11.25 19.28
C ALA A 316 11.61 12.71 19.04
N SER A 317 12.86 12.99 18.68
CA SER A 317 13.37 14.32 18.37
C SER A 317 12.62 14.98 17.20
N LYS A 318 12.36 14.22 16.11
CA LYS A 318 11.64 14.77 14.94
C LYS A 318 10.15 14.99 15.22
N ILE A 319 9.51 14.14 16.05
CA ILE A 319 8.13 14.39 16.51
C ILE A 319 8.09 15.70 17.31
N GLU A 320 8.95 15.85 18.32
CA GLU A 320 9.02 17.04 19.16
C GLU A 320 9.27 18.30 18.33
N TYR A 321 10.26 18.26 17.42
CA TYR A 321 10.55 19.36 16.51
C TYR A 321 9.33 19.82 15.71
N LEU A 322 8.55 18.90 15.12
CA LEU A 322 7.36 19.26 14.35
C LEU A 322 6.24 19.82 15.24
N LEU A 323 6.08 19.30 16.46
CA LEU A 323 5.07 19.80 17.40
C LEU A 323 5.38 21.19 17.96
N GLU A 324 6.66 21.54 18.06
CA GLU A 324 7.12 22.86 18.52
C GLU A 324 7.24 23.90 17.40
N ASN A 325 7.42 23.45 16.15
CA ASN A 325 7.58 24.31 14.99
C ASN A 325 6.38 24.20 14.04
N GLU A 326 5.21 24.67 14.49
CA GLU A 326 3.94 24.53 13.76
C GLU A 326 4.01 25.07 12.33
N LYS A 327 4.64 26.23 12.10
CA LYS A 327 4.80 26.80 10.76
C LYS A 327 5.55 25.86 9.81
N VAL A 328 6.59 25.19 10.31
CA VAL A 328 7.36 24.20 9.54
C VAL A 328 6.50 22.97 9.25
N ALA A 329 5.76 22.47 10.25
CA ALA A 329 4.88 21.33 10.13
C ALA A 329 3.78 21.56 9.08
N VAL A 330 3.12 22.72 9.12
CA VAL A 330 2.08 23.11 8.16
C VAL A 330 2.63 23.22 6.74
N GLU A 331 3.77 23.90 6.56
CA GLU A 331 4.40 24.04 5.24
C GLU A 331 4.87 22.69 4.67
N MET A 332 5.45 21.84 5.51
CA MET A 332 5.86 20.48 5.13
C MET A 332 4.65 19.63 4.72
N GLY A 333 3.55 19.70 5.46
CA GLY A 333 2.30 19.01 5.13
C GLY A 333 1.69 19.52 3.82
N LYS A 334 1.70 20.83 3.58
CA LYS A 334 1.23 21.46 2.34
C LYS A 334 2.03 20.96 1.12
N LYS A 335 3.36 21.00 1.19
CA LYS A 335 4.25 20.46 0.14
C LYS A 335 4.01 18.97 -0.08
N GLY A 336 3.81 18.21 1.01
CA GLY A 336 3.46 16.80 0.93
C GLY A 336 2.16 16.56 0.15
N ARG A 337 1.09 17.30 0.47
CA ARG A 337 -0.18 17.20 -0.23
C ARG A 337 -0.08 17.56 -1.71
N GLU A 338 0.67 18.60 -2.03
CA GLU A 338 0.90 19.01 -3.42
C GLU A 338 1.64 17.93 -4.20
N ARG A 339 2.71 17.34 -3.62
CA ARG A 339 3.45 16.24 -4.21
C ARG A 339 2.55 15.04 -4.52
N ILE A 340 1.67 14.62 -3.56
CA ILE A 340 0.73 13.51 -3.81
C ILE A 340 -0.22 13.84 -4.95
N ARG A 341 -0.71 15.08 -5.03
CA ARG A 341 -1.62 15.50 -6.10
C ARG A 341 -0.95 15.47 -7.46
N GLN A 342 0.29 15.93 -7.55
CA GLN A 342 1.01 16.05 -8.82
C GLN A 342 1.63 14.73 -9.27
N GLU A 343 2.20 13.94 -8.34
CA GLU A 343 3.02 12.79 -8.71
C GLU A 343 2.39 11.43 -8.40
N PHE A 344 1.49 11.38 -7.43
CA PHE A 344 0.89 10.15 -6.93
C PHE A 344 -0.64 10.19 -6.96
N SER A 345 -1.25 10.87 -7.92
CA SER A 345 -2.70 10.84 -8.09
C SER A 345 -3.17 9.53 -8.72
N LEU A 346 -4.43 9.14 -8.43
CA LEU A 346 -5.08 7.99 -9.07
C LEU A 346 -5.07 8.13 -10.59
N GLU A 347 -5.30 9.33 -11.10
CA GLU A 347 -5.29 9.61 -12.53
C GLU A 347 -3.92 9.33 -13.16
N LYS A 348 -2.84 9.84 -12.57
CA LYS A 348 -1.47 9.59 -13.03
C LYS A 348 -1.12 8.10 -13.02
N MET A 349 -1.47 7.39 -11.95
CA MET A 349 -1.30 5.93 -11.87
C MET A 349 -2.06 5.24 -13.01
N THR A 350 -3.33 5.56 -13.19
CA THR A 350 -4.19 4.93 -14.21
C THR A 350 -3.66 5.19 -15.62
N ASN A 351 -3.30 6.43 -15.94
CA ASN A 351 -2.75 6.81 -17.25
C ASN A 351 -1.42 6.08 -17.54
N SER A 352 -0.57 5.87 -16.52
CA SER A 352 0.67 5.11 -16.63
C SER A 352 0.40 3.63 -16.95
N PHE A 353 -0.63 3.03 -16.33
CA PHE A 353 -1.06 1.67 -16.68
C PHE A 353 -1.61 1.58 -18.10
N VAL A 354 -2.50 2.51 -18.50
CA VAL A 354 -3.08 2.54 -19.85
C VAL A 354 -1.98 2.68 -20.91
N SER A 355 -1.02 3.56 -20.69
CA SER A 355 0.13 3.75 -21.59
C SER A 355 0.98 2.46 -21.69
N SER A 356 1.21 1.77 -20.57
CA SER A 356 1.92 0.49 -20.54
C SER A 356 1.20 -0.61 -21.31
N TYR A 357 -0.14 -0.67 -21.19
CA TYR A 357 -0.96 -1.64 -21.92
C TYR A 357 -0.95 -1.37 -23.43
N LYS A 358 -1.15 -0.12 -23.84
CA LYS A 358 -1.11 0.30 -25.26
C LYS A 358 0.26 -0.02 -25.88
N ARG A 359 1.35 0.35 -25.20
CA ARG A 359 2.72 0.05 -25.64
C ARG A 359 2.95 -1.45 -25.81
N LEU A 360 2.50 -2.27 -24.85
CA LEU A 360 2.67 -3.72 -24.89
C LEU A 360 1.94 -4.37 -26.08
N LEU A 361 0.77 -3.86 -26.45
CA LEU A 361 0.00 -4.37 -27.57
C LEU A 361 0.53 -3.88 -28.91
N ASN A 362 1.01 -2.64 -29.01
CA ASN A 362 1.59 -2.07 -30.24
C ASN A 362 2.95 -2.69 -30.61
N GLN A 363 3.62 -3.36 -29.67
CA GLN A 363 4.82 -4.17 -29.95
C GLN A 363 4.49 -5.55 -30.59
N ARG A 364 3.27 -5.75 -31.06
CA ARG A 364 2.88 -6.91 -31.90
C ARG A 364 3.27 -6.67 -33.37
N ILE A 365 4.55 -6.51 -33.65
CA ILE A 365 5.10 -6.65 -35.00
C ILE A 365 6.28 -7.60 -34.93
#